data_9737ffcff07d5f5cd4875510c0d36fea
#
_entry.id   9737ffcff07d5f5cd4875510c0d36fea
#
_cell.length_a   1.000
_cell.length_b   1.000
_cell.length_c   1.000
_cell.angle_alpha   90.00
_cell.angle_beta   90.00
_cell.angle_gamma   90.00
#
_symmetry.space_group_name_H-M   'P 1'
#
loop_
_entity.id
_entity.type
_entity.pdbx_description
1 polymer ?
#
loop_
_entity_poly.entity_id
_entity_poly.type
_entity_poly.pdbx_seq_one_letter_code
_entity_poly.pdbx_strand_id
1 'polypeptide(L)'
;MFTVSVRDHFMIAHSFEGQVFGPAQKLHGATYVVDAAFRREELDPDGIVVDIGRATDALRAVLAALNFRNLDDEPAFKGRNTTTEFLAFVIHERIAAKIAAGELGSHARGLTSLRVTLHESHVAWAAYEGKLGR
;
A
#
# COMPACT_ATOMS: atom_id res chain seq x y z
N MET A 1 16.99 1.39 13.97
CA MET A 1 16.01 1.02 12.92
C MET A 1 16.15 1.95 11.75
N PHE A 2 16.47 1.42 10.58
CA PHE A 2 16.59 2.20 9.34
C PHE A 2 15.29 2.11 8.57
N THR A 3 14.95 3.16 7.82
CA THR A 3 13.75 3.23 6.99
C THR A 3 14.10 3.76 5.61
N VAL A 4 13.58 3.13 4.58
CA VAL A 4 13.55 3.66 3.22
C VAL A 4 12.09 3.74 2.79
N SER A 5 11.69 4.87 2.25
CA SER A 5 10.33 5.07 1.74
C SER A 5 10.35 5.34 0.25
N VAL A 6 9.40 4.77 -0.46
CA VAL A 6 9.13 5.09 -1.87
C VAL A 6 7.69 5.58 -1.99
N ARG A 7 7.43 6.40 -3.00
CA ARG A 7 6.13 7.05 -3.16
C ARG A 7 5.60 6.86 -4.58
N ASP A 8 4.28 6.68 -4.67
CA ASP A 8 3.54 6.67 -5.92
C ASP A 8 2.12 7.18 -5.65
N HIS A 9 1.27 7.17 -6.64
CA HIS A 9 -0.11 7.61 -6.50
C HIS A 9 -1.02 6.78 -7.40
N PHE A 10 -2.31 6.75 -7.06
CA PHE A 10 -3.34 6.10 -7.87
C PHE A 10 -4.67 6.78 -7.63
N MET A 11 -5.60 6.62 -8.59
CA MET A 11 -6.96 7.12 -8.43
C MET A 11 -7.95 6.01 -8.73
N ILE A 12 -9.07 6.03 -8.01
CA ILE A 12 -10.13 5.04 -8.10
C ILE A 12 -11.48 5.73 -7.98
N ALA A 13 -12.53 4.96 -8.23
CA ALA A 13 -13.87 5.31 -7.82
C ALA A 13 -14.39 4.24 -6.87
N HIS A 14 -15.25 4.63 -5.96
CA HIS A 14 -15.90 3.71 -5.03
C HIS A 14 -17.12 4.37 -4.40
N SER A 15 -17.95 3.57 -3.73
CA SER A 15 -19.01 4.02 -2.86
C SER A 15 -18.98 3.22 -1.58
N PHE A 16 -19.57 3.76 -0.51
CA PHE A 16 -19.59 3.11 0.79
C PHE A 16 -21.00 2.79 1.23
N GLU A 17 -21.14 1.70 1.98
CA GLU A 17 -22.36 1.36 2.69
C GLU A 17 -22.23 1.77 4.14
N GLY A 18 -23.19 2.56 4.64
CA GLY A 18 -23.22 3.01 6.03
C GLY A 18 -23.49 4.51 6.13
N GLN A 19 -24.42 4.88 7.02
CA GLN A 19 -24.83 6.28 7.19
C GLN A 19 -23.70 7.18 7.69
N VAL A 20 -22.71 6.62 8.37
CA VAL A 20 -21.56 7.37 8.87
C VAL A 20 -20.76 8.04 7.73
N PHE A 21 -20.87 7.51 6.52
CA PHE A 21 -20.14 8.04 5.38
C PHE A 21 -20.82 9.22 4.68
N GLY A 22 -22.07 9.52 5.03
CA GLY A 22 -22.80 10.67 4.44
C GLY A 22 -22.76 10.67 2.91
N PRO A 23 -22.27 11.77 2.27
CA PRO A 23 -22.21 11.86 0.80
C PRO A 23 -21.34 10.78 0.14
N ALA A 24 -20.38 10.21 0.86
CA ALA A 24 -19.50 9.18 0.34
C ALA A 24 -20.21 7.83 0.11
N GLN A 25 -21.48 7.71 0.53
CA GLN A 25 -22.30 6.56 0.15
C GLN A 25 -22.58 6.50 -1.34
N LYS A 26 -22.52 7.65 -2.05
CA LYS A 26 -22.65 7.70 -3.50
C LYS A 26 -21.30 7.44 -4.17
N LEU A 27 -21.35 6.95 -5.40
CA LEU A 27 -20.14 6.74 -6.18
C LEU A 27 -19.35 8.05 -6.29
N HIS A 28 -18.08 8.01 -5.96
CA HIS A 28 -17.20 9.17 -6.01
C HIS A 28 -15.77 8.74 -6.35
N GLY A 29 -14.99 9.68 -6.87
CA GLY A 29 -13.57 9.47 -7.16
C GLY A 29 -12.70 9.82 -5.97
N ALA A 30 -11.55 9.16 -5.89
CA ALA A 30 -10.53 9.47 -4.90
C ALA A 30 -9.15 9.28 -5.49
N THR A 31 -8.22 10.19 -5.18
CA THR A 31 -6.82 10.10 -5.57
C THR A 31 -5.99 9.98 -4.30
N TYR A 32 -5.11 8.97 -4.27
CA TYR A 32 -4.26 8.73 -3.12
C TYR A 32 -2.80 8.91 -3.49
N VAL A 33 -2.06 9.59 -2.65
CA VAL A 33 -0.60 9.51 -2.62
C VAL A 33 -0.22 8.41 -1.64
N VAL A 34 0.62 7.49 -2.07
CA VAL A 34 0.96 6.30 -1.30
C VAL A 34 2.43 6.32 -0.95
N ASP A 35 2.74 6.17 0.34
CA ASP A 35 4.09 5.97 0.83
C ASP A 35 4.23 4.54 1.34
N ALA A 36 5.23 3.82 0.82
CA ALA A 36 5.61 2.51 1.32
C ALA A 36 6.94 2.65 2.05
N ALA A 37 6.93 2.47 3.35
CA ALA A 37 8.10 2.62 4.21
C ALA A 37 8.59 1.24 4.65
N PHE A 38 9.78 0.86 4.18
CA PHE A 38 10.43 -0.41 4.51
C PHE A 38 11.41 -0.20 5.64
N ARG A 39 11.38 -1.06 6.65
CA ARG A 39 12.18 -0.89 7.87
C ARG A 39 12.95 -2.16 8.20
N ARG A 40 14.21 -1.97 8.66
CA ARG A 40 15.02 -3.07 9.18
C ARG A 40 16.01 -2.54 10.22
N GLU A 41 16.39 -3.41 11.12
CA GLU A 41 17.26 -3.02 12.23
C GLU A 41 18.69 -2.82 11.80
N GLU A 42 19.20 -3.70 10.95
CA GLU A 42 20.56 -3.63 10.42
C GLU A 42 20.50 -3.57 8.90
N LEU A 43 21.44 -2.82 8.31
CA LEU A 43 21.55 -2.75 6.85
C LEU A 43 21.95 -4.12 6.30
N ASP A 44 21.59 -4.37 5.04
CA ASP A 44 21.97 -5.59 4.35
C ASP A 44 23.49 -5.57 3.98
N PRO A 45 24.04 -6.64 3.37
CA PRO A 45 25.45 -6.66 3.00
C PRO A 45 25.88 -5.55 2.05
N ASP A 46 24.96 -4.95 1.31
CA ASP A 46 25.25 -3.83 0.41
C ASP A 46 25.11 -2.47 1.11
N GLY A 47 24.77 -2.44 2.41
CA GLY A 47 24.61 -1.21 3.17
C GLY A 47 23.29 -0.49 2.93
N ILE A 48 22.24 -1.20 2.50
CA ILE A 48 20.93 -0.62 2.20
C ILE A 48 19.82 -1.32 2.98
N VAL A 49 18.68 -0.65 3.10
CA VAL A 49 17.46 -1.21 3.67
C VAL A 49 16.81 -2.14 2.66
N VAL A 50 16.63 -1.65 1.45
CA VAL A 50 16.01 -2.34 0.32
C VAL A 50 16.47 -1.66 -0.96
N ASP A 51 16.51 -2.41 -2.06
CA ASP A 51 16.78 -1.83 -3.37
C ASP A 51 15.63 -0.88 -3.74
N ILE A 52 15.93 0.42 -3.82
CA ILE A 52 14.92 1.46 -4.10
C ILE A 52 14.23 1.25 -5.44
N GLY A 53 14.99 0.84 -6.48
CA GLY A 53 14.43 0.58 -7.80
C GLY A 53 13.41 -0.55 -7.77
N ARG A 54 13.74 -1.67 -7.13
CA ARG A 54 12.83 -2.81 -6.98
C ARG A 54 11.63 -2.47 -6.11
N ALA A 55 11.83 -1.71 -5.04
CA ALA A 55 10.73 -1.26 -4.17
C ALA A 55 9.76 -0.35 -4.94
N THR A 56 10.30 0.57 -5.74
CA THR A 56 9.51 1.46 -6.59
C THR A 56 8.69 0.65 -7.61
N ASP A 57 9.32 -0.33 -8.27
CA ASP A 57 8.64 -1.17 -9.24
C ASP A 57 7.53 -2.02 -8.59
N ALA A 58 7.79 -2.55 -7.40
CA ALA A 58 6.80 -3.33 -6.67
C ALA A 58 5.57 -2.48 -6.31
N LEU A 59 5.79 -1.28 -5.79
CA LEU A 59 4.69 -0.36 -5.48
C LEU A 59 3.91 -0.01 -6.74
N ARG A 60 4.60 0.35 -7.82
CA ARG A 60 3.95 0.68 -9.09
C ARG A 60 3.08 -0.47 -9.60
N ALA A 61 3.59 -1.69 -9.55
CA ALA A 61 2.85 -2.87 -10.03
C ALA A 61 1.60 -3.14 -9.18
N VAL A 62 1.71 -3.01 -7.86
CA VAL A 62 0.55 -3.18 -6.96
C VAL A 62 -0.50 -2.12 -7.25
N LEU A 63 -0.11 -0.86 -7.40
CA LEU A 63 -1.06 0.23 -7.66
C LEU A 63 -1.66 0.15 -9.07
N ALA A 64 -0.92 -0.33 -10.06
CA ALA A 64 -1.43 -0.47 -11.43
C ALA A 64 -2.65 -1.38 -11.51
N ALA A 65 -2.74 -2.37 -10.63
CA ALA A 65 -3.90 -3.27 -10.57
C ALA A 65 -5.16 -2.59 -10.01
N LEU A 66 -5.02 -1.45 -9.33
CA LEU A 66 -6.13 -0.70 -8.74
C LEU A 66 -6.43 0.58 -9.52
N ASN A 67 -5.43 1.14 -10.18
CA ASN A 67 -5.49 2.47 -10.77
C ASN A 67 -6.55 2.57 -11.86
N PHE A 68 -7.33 3.65 -11.83
CA PHE A 68 -8.41 3.96 -12.78
C PHE A 68 -9.55 2.94 -12.77
N ARG A 69 -9.75 2.22 -11.66
CA ARG A 69 -10.83 1.24 -11.55
C ARG A 69 -11.92 1.75 -10.63
N ASN A 70 -13.15 1.25 -10.89
CA ASN A 70 -14.23 1.34 -9.92
C ASN A 70 -14.10 0.12 -8.99
N LEU A 71 -13.71 0.36 -7.76
CA LEU A 71 -13.45 -0.72 -6.80
C LEU A 71 -14.73 -1.48 -6.41
N ASP A 72 -15.90 -0.87 -6.59
CA ASP A 72 -17.17 -1.54 -6.34
C ASP A 72 -17.38 -2.73 -7.28
N ASP A 73 -16.73 -2.71 -8.46
CA ASP A 73 -16.81 -3.78 -9.45
C ASP A 73 -15.74 -4.87 -9.27
N GLU A 74 -14.82 -4.68 -8.32
CA GLU A 74 -13.73 -5.63 -8.11
C GLU A 74 -14.19 -6.80 -7.25
N PRO A 75 -14.13 -8.06 -7.79
CA PRO A 75 -14.59 -9.23 -7.02
C PRO A 75 -13.88 -9.40 -5.68
N ALA A 76 -12.61 -9.00 -5.60
CA ALA A 76 -11.81 -9.11 -4.38
C ALA A 76 -12.35 -8.25 -3.23
N PHE A 77 -13.13 -7.21 -3.53
CA PHE A 77 -13.62 -6.26 -2.53
C PHE A 77 -15.13 -6.33 -2.34
N LYS A 78 -15.78 -7.32 -2.93
CA LYS A 78 -17.23 -7.45 -2.83
C LYS A 78 -17.67 -7.55 -1.37
N GLY A 79 -18.66 -6.72 -1.00
CA GLY A 79 -19.18 -6.69 0.36
C GLY A 79 -18.28 -5.95 1.35
N ARG A 80 -17.25 -5.25 0.88
CA ARG A 80 -16.32 -4.50 1.72
C ARG A 80 -16.34 -3.03 1.37
N ASN A 81 -16.31 -2.17 2.39
CA ASN A 81 -16.02 -0.76 2.16
C ASN A 81 -14.52 -0.60 1.91
N THR A 82 -14.17 -0.06 0.76
CA THR A 82 -12.78 0.19 0.37
C THR A 82 -12.31 1.53 0.94
N THR A 83 -12.34 1.62 2.26
CA THR A 83 -11.86 2.79 2.98
C THR A 83 -10.37 3.00 2.78
N THR A 84 -9.87 4.18 3.12
CA THR A 84 -8.44 4.47 3.07
C THR A 84 -7.65 3.48 3.91
N GLU A 85 -8.14 3.14 5.10
CA GLU A 85 -7.53 2.15 6.00
C GLU A 85 -7.47 0.77 5.38
N PHE A 86 -8.58 0.32 4.79
CA PHE A 86 -8.65 -1.00 4.18
C PHE A 86 -7.72 -1.10 2.96
N LEU A 87 -7.67 -0.05 2.14
CA LEU A 87 -6.78 -0.02 0.97
C LEU A 87 -5.31 -0.02 1.39
N ALA A 88 -4.96 0.66 2.47
CA ALA A 88 -3.61 0.62 3.01
C ALA A 88 -3.22 -0.82 3.38
N PHE A 89 -4.12 -1.56 4.02
CA PHE A 89 -3.91 -2.96 4.35
C PHE A 89 -3.75 -3.83 3.10
N VAL A 90 -4.61 -3.66 2.11
CA VAL A 90 -4.56 -4.44 0.85
C VAL A 90 -3.21 -4.22 0.14
N ILE A 91 -2.78 -2.98 0.03
CA ILE A 91 -1.52 -2.64 -0.62
C ILE A 91 -0.35 -3.23 0.15
N HIS A 92 -0.38 -3.13 1.49
CA HIS A 92 0.63 -3.76 2.34
C HIS A 92 0.75 -5.26 2.06
N GLU A 93 -0.38 -5.98 2.05
CA GLU A 93 -0.38 -7.42 1.86
C GLU A 93 0.13 -7.81 0.47
N ARG A 94 -0.19 -7.05 -0.55
CA ARG A 94 0.28 -7.30 -1.92
C ARG A 94 1.77 -7.04 -2.09
N ILE A 95 2.31 -6.02 -1.42
CA ILE A 95 3.75 -5.76 -1.40
C ILE A 95 4.46 -6.86 -0.60
N ALA A 96 3.92 -7.24 0.56
CA ALA A 96 4.49 -8.30 1.39
C ALA A 96 4.59 -9.63 0.61
N ALA A 97 3.59 -9.95 -0.20
CA ALA A 97 3.61 -11.13 -1.06
C ALA A 97 4.76 -11.06 -2.09
N LYS A 98 5.03 -9.89 -2.65
CA LYS A 98 6.14 -9.68 -3.59
C LYS A 98 7.50 -9.85 -2.89
N ILE A 99 7.63 -9.36 -1.66
CA ILE A 99 8.83 -9.56 -0.85
C ILE A 99 9.06 -11.05 -0.61
N ALA A 100 8.03 -11.77 -0.21
CA ALA A 100 8.11 -13.21 0.04
C ALA A 100 8.47 -14.00 -1.22
N ALA A 101 8.02 -13.54 -2.38
CA ALA A 101 8.33 -14.15 -3.68
C ALA A 101 9.73 -13.82 -4.19
N GLY A 102 10.49 -12.97 -3.50
CA GLY A 102 11.85 -12.60 -3.87
C GLY A 102 11.94 -11.47 -4.90
N GLU A 103 10.84 -10.79 -5.21
CA GLU A 103 10.82 -9.76 -6.26
C GLU A 103 11.60 -8.50 -5.86
N LEU A 104 11.81 -8.26 -4.58
CA LEU A 104 12.60 -7.13 -4.10
C LEU A 104 14.05 -7.50 -3.78
N GLY A 105 14.48 -8.70 -4.18
CA GLY A 105 15.81 -9.23 -3.90
C GLY A 105 15.83 -10.15 -2.70
N SER A 106 16.84 -11.01 -2.63
CA SER A 106 16.93 -12.02 -1.56
C SER A 106 17.12 -11.41 -0.17
N HIS A 107 17.83 -10.27 -0.08
CA HIS A 107 18.10 -9.61 1.20
C HIS A 107 16.85 -8.91 1.77
N ALA A 108 15.83 -8.66 0.96
CA ALA A 108 14.59 -8.07 1.43
C ALA A 108 13.85 -8.93 2.46
N ARG A 109 14.16 -10.23 2.53
CA ARG A 109 13.62 -11.11 3.57
C ARG A 109 14.08 -10.73 4.98
N GLY A 110 15.14 -9.93 5.09
CA GLY A 110 15.60 -9.38 6.37
C GLY A 110 14.87 -8.13 6.82
N LEU A 111 13.89 -7.65 6.05
CA LEU A 111 13.06 -6.52 6.45
C LEU A 111 12.22 -6.87 7.68
N THR A 112 12.13 -5.94 8.63
CA THR A 112 11.38 -6.10 9.88
C THR A 112 9.90 -5.82 9.68
N SER A 113 9.59 -4.70 9.02
CA SER A 113 8.21 -4.25 8.84
C SER A 113 8.06 -3.40 7.58
N LEU A 114 6.81 -3.26 7.18
CA LEU A 114 6.39 -2.38 6.10
C LEU A 114 5.22 -1.56 6.61
N ARG A 115 5.27 -0.25 6.39
CA ARG A 115 4.16 0.66 6.66
C ARG A 115 3.71 1.27 5.36
N VAL A 116 2.43 1.12 5.05
CA VAL A 116 1.81 1.73 3.88
C VAL A 116 0.89 2.85 4.34
N THR A 117 1.15 4.06 3.87
CA THR A 117 0.37 5.25 4.19
C THR A 117 -0.32 5.75 2.92
N LEU A 118 -1.63 5.94 3.00
CA LEU A 118 -2.42 6.54 1.93
C LEU A 118 -2.85 7.93 2.35
N HIS A 119 -2.40 8.93 1.61
CA HIS A 119 -2.83 10.31 1.79
C HIS A 119 -4.06 10.56 0.94
N GLU A 120 -5.19 10.71 1.59
CA GLU A 120 -6.47 11.01 0.94
C GLU A 120 -6.50 12.46 0.48
N SER A 121 -5.88 13.33 1.29
CA SER A 121 -5.66 14.75 1.01
C SER A 121 -4.41 15.21 1.76
N HIS A 122 -4.08 16.49 1.66
CA HIS A 122 -2.93 17.04 2.42
C HIS A 122 -3.22 17.18 3.92
N VAL A 123 -4.47 16.94 4.36
CA VAL A 123 -4.88 17.08 5.76
C VAL A 123 -5.35 15.79 6.42
N ALA A 124 -5.48 14.69 5.66
CA ALA A 124 -5.95 13.42 6.19
C ALA A 124 -5.28 12.24 5.49
N TRP A 125 -4.79 11.31 6.29
CA TRP A 125 -4.17 10.08 5.78
C TRP A 125 -4.39 8.96 6.77
N ALA A 126 -4.31 7.72 6.26
CA ALA A 126 -4.37 6.51 7.07
C ALA A 126 -3.20 5.60 6.71
N ALA A 127 -2.82 4.75 7.64
CA ALA A 127 -1.71 3.84 7.43
C ALA A 127 -2.00 2.47 8.03
N TYR A 128 -1.40 1.45 7.43
CA TYR A 128 -1.31 0.12 8.01
C TYR A 128 0.16 -0.27 8.09
N GLU A 129 0.58 -0.74 9.25
CA GLU A 129 1.93 -1.26 9.46
C GLU A 129 1.83 -2.72 9.89
N GLY A 130 2.59 -3.59 9.21
CA GLY A 130 2.64 -5.00 9.51
C GLY A 130 4.07 -5.52 9.53
N LYS A 131 4.30 -6.56 10.34
CA LYS A 131 5.59 -7.24 10.39
C LYS A 131 5.83 -8.04 9.13
N LEU A 132 7.11 -8.12 8.72
CA LEU A 132 7.59 -8.94 7.62
C LEU A 132 8.52 -10.03 8.15
N GLY A 133 8.82 -11.00 7.31
CA GLY A 133 9.84 -12.01 7.65
C GLY A 133 9.37 -13.08 8.63
N ARG A 134 8.11 -13.41 8.60
CA ARG A 134 7.56 -14.50 9.42
C ARG A 134 7.80 -15.85 8.82
#